data_f400e5a4afabbf9a87546faa6f49b1c3
#
_entry.id   f400e5a4afabbf9a87546faa6f49b1c3
#
_cell.length_a   1.000
_cell.length_b   1.000
_cell.length_c   1.000
_cell.angle_alpha   90.00
_cell.angle_beta   90.00
_cell.angle_gamma   90.00
#
_symmetry.space_group_name_H-M   'P 1'
#
loop_
_entity.id
_entity.type
_entity.pdbx_description
1 polymer ?
#
loop_
_entity_poly.entity_id
_entity_poly.type
_entity_poly.pdbx_seq_one_letter_code
_entity_poly.pdbx_strand_id
1 'polypeptide(L)'
;MAPLPSAVMPSFDVVSEVDHQEVRNAVDQAQRELSTRFDFKNTSSSIEQNDLVLTLRSSSEDRLRALRQVLEEKLVKRGVSLKGVDHGKVEEATQNTVRQVVTIKVGISSDKAREINKLIKEKGPKGVSSQTQGDQVRVTGKKRDDLQAVIALLKGADLSIPLQFTNFRD
;
A
#
# COMPACT_ATOMS: atom_id res chain seq x y z
N MET A 1 -32.45 -28.16 20.29
CA MET A 1 -31.13 -28.64 19.90
C MET A 1 -30.25 -27.45 19.50
N ALA A 2 -29.23 -27.23 20.25
CA ALA A 2 -28.31 -26.13 19.90
C ALA A 2 -27.73 -26.40 18.51
N PRO A 3 -27.67 -25.38 17.63
CA PRO A 3 -27.01 -25.58 16.36
C PRO A 3 -25.58 -26.02 16.63
N LEU A 4 -25.15 -27.06 15.95
CA LEU A 4 -23.76 -27.45 15.97
C LEU A 4 -22.94 -26.18 15.61
N PRO A 5 -21.90 -25.86 16.37
CA PRO A 5 -21.02 -24.79 15.93
C PRO A 5 -20.66 -25.10 14.49
N SER A 6 -20.96 -24.16 13.60
CA SER A 6 -20.50 -24.27 12.22
C SER A 6 -19.07 -24.74 12.30
N ALA A 7 -18.76 -25.87 11.70
CA ALA A 7 -17.39 -26.35 11.63
C ALA A 7 -16.53 -25.14 11.29
N VAL A 8 -15.59 -24.80 12.17
CA VAL A 8 -14.73 -23.65 11.97
C VAL A 8 -13.93 -23.94 10.72
N MET A 9 -14.36 -23.37 9.60
CA MET A 9 -13.64 -23.50 8.36
C MET A 9 -12.40 -22.63 8.43
N PRO A 10 -11.27 -23.14 7.95
CA PRO A 10 -10.09 -22.29 7.83
C PRO A 10 -10.40 -21.02 7.06
N SER A 11 -9.84 -19.91 7.50
CA SER A 11 -10.03 -18.62 6.86
C SER A 11 -8.82 -17.73 7.05
N PHE A 12 -8.74 -16.70 6.24
CA PHE A 12 -7.78 -15.60 6.42
C PHE A 12 -8.38 -14.32 5.86
N ASP A 13 -7.76 -13.21 6.20
CA ASP A 13 -8.18 -11.91 5.71
C ASP A 13 -7.11 -11.34 4.76
N VAL A 14 -7.57 -10.81 3.63
CA VAL A 14 -6.76 -10.03 2.70
C VAL A 14 -6.91 -8.58 3.10
N VAL A 15 -5.79 -7.92 3.37
CA VAL A 15 -5.77 -6.51 3.80
C VAL A 15 -4.75 -5.74 2.96
N SER A 16 -4.89 -4.43 2.97
CA SER A 16 -3.88 -3.53 2.40
C SER A 16 -3.57 -2.48 3.45
N GLU A 17 -2.48 -2.69 4.17
CA GLU A 17 -2.08 -1.86 5.31
C GLU A 17 -0.65 -1.38 5.13
N VAL A 18 -0.30 -0.34 5.87
CA VAL A 18 1.06 0.19 5.92
C VAL A 18 1.42 0.47 7.38
N ASP A 19 2.70 0.30 7.71
CA ASP A 19 3.19 0.69 9.02
C ASP A 19 3.48 2.20 9.00
N HIS A 20 2.66 2.97 9.70
CA HIS A 20 2.78 4.44 9.76
C HIS A 20 4.12 4.88 10.33
N GLN A 21 4.69 4.12 11.27
CA GLN A 21 6.01 4.43 11.83
C GLN A 21 7.10 4.26 10.78
N GLU A 22 7.00 3.26 9.93
CA GLU A 22 7.98 3.05 8.87
C GLU A 22 7.89 4.14 7.80
N VAL A 23 6.70 4.66 7.51
CA VAL A 23 6.57 5.84 6.63
C VAL A 23 7.28 7.03 7.26
N ARG A 24 7.09 7.25 8.54
CA ARG A 24 7.75 8.34 9.30
C ARG A 24 9.26 8.20 9.25
N ASN A 25 9.76 7.00 9.48
CA ASN A 25 11.19 6.72 9.41
C ASN A 25 11.77 6.98 8.02
N ALA A 26 11.03 6.60 6.97
CA ALA A 26 11.45 6.83 5.59
C ALA A 26 11.55 8.33 5.29
N VAL A 27 10.55 9.11 5.73
CA VAL A 27 10.55 10.57 5.55
C VAL A 27 11.74 11.19 6.28
N ASP A 28 11.99 10.79 7.52
CA ASP A 28 13.15 11.28 8.29
C ASP A 28 14.46 11.00 7.58
N GLN A 29 14.63 9.79 7.06
CA GLN A 29 15.84 9.42 6.33
C GLN A 29 15.98 10.21 5.04
N ALA A 30 14.88 10.43 4.32
CA ALA A 30 14.88 11.23 3.11
C ALA A 30 15.27 12.67 3.42
N GLN A 31 14.72 13.27 4.46
CA GLN A 31 15.05 14.63 4.88
C GLN A 31 16.53 14.76 5.26
N ARG A 32 17.10 13.79 5.94
CA ARG A 32 18.53 13.78 6.28
C ARG A 32 19.39 13.74 5.03
N GLU A 33 19.02 12.92 4.05
CA GLU A 33 19.77 12.85 2.80
C GLU A 33 19.69 14.17 2.03
N LEU A 34 18.53 14.81 1.99
CA LEU A 34 18.38 16.14 1.37
C LEU A 34 19.31 17.17 1.99
N SER A 35 19.47 17.14 3.31
CA SER A 35 20.30 18.12 4.01
C SER A 35 21.80 17.93 3.77
N THR A 36 22.22 16.74 3.33
CA THR A 36 23.62 16.41 3.11
C THR A 36 24.03 16.35 1.63
N ARG A 37 23.07 16.19 0.72
CA ARG A 37 23.37 16.10 -0.72
C ARG A 37 23.57 17.47 -1.33
N PHE A 38 24.65 17.61 -2.06
CA PHE A 38 25.02 18.87 -2.71
C PHE A 38 24.00 19.29 -3.77
N ASP A 39 23.41 18.34 -4.50
CA ASP A 39 22.48 18.62 -5.58
C ASP A 39 21.13 19.20 -5.08
N PHE A 40 20.85 19.09 -3.78
CA PHE A 40 19.67 19.71 -3.16
C PHE A 40 19.98 21.04 -2.45
N LYS A 41 21.22 21.48 -2.46
CA LYS A 41 21.59 22.73 -1.82
C LYS A 41 20.96 23.91 -2.55
N ASN A 42 20.32 24.81 -1.79
CA ASN A 42 19.64 26.00 -2.31
C ASN A 42 18.49 25.70 -3.27
N THR A 43 17.86 24.52 -3.15
CA THR A 43 16.74 24.13 -3.99
C THR A 43 15.39 24.27 -3.29
N SER A 44 15.36 24.75 -2.05
CA SER A 44 14.14 24.84 -1.24
C SER A 44 13.40 23.51 -1.15
N SER A 45 14.15 22.41 -1.18
CA SER A 45 13.57 21.07 -1.14
C SER A 45 13.08 20.73 0.25
N SER A 46 11.85 20.23 0.35
CA SER A 46 11.27 19.84 1.63
C SER A 46 10.24 18.73 1.44
N ILE A 47 10.03 17.96 2.51
CA ILE A 47 8.97 16.97 2.62
C ILE A 47 8.17 17.32 3.86
N GLU A 48 6.89 17.66 3.68
CA GLU A 48 5.96 17.82 4.80
C GLU A 48 5.14 16.55 4.92
N GLN A 49 5.05 16.01 6.12
CA GLN A 49 4.29 14.80 6.38
C GLN A 49 3.08 15.10 7.23
N ASN A 50 1.89 14.73 6.70
CA ASN A 50 0.67 14.67 7.47
C ASN A 50 0.17 13.22 7.38
N ASP A 51 0.64 12.39 8.30
CA ASP A 51 0.42 10.95 8.34
C ASP A 51 0.80 10.29 7.00
N LEU A 52 -0.14 9.85 6.19
CA LEU A 52 0.12 9.18 4.91
C LEU A 52 0.07 10.13 3.71
N VAL A 53 -0.07 11.43 3.94
CA VAL A 53 -0.05 12.45 2.90
C VAL A 53 1.26 13.20 2.99
N LEU A 54 2.08 13.07 1.95
CA LEU A 54 3.41 13.67 1.90
C LEU A 54 3.42 14.76 0.84
N THR A 55 3.75 15.98 1.26
CA THR A 55 3.86 17.12 0.34
C THR A 55 5.33 17.38 0.05
N LEU A 56 5.70 17.20 -1.21
CA LEU A 56 7.06 17.43 -1.70
C LEU A 56 7.13 18.80 -2.34
N ARG A 57 8.21 19.54 -2.06
CA ARG A 57 8.43 20.88 -2.62
C ARG A 57 9.89 21.02 -3.02
N SER A 58 10.13 21.64 -4.17
CA SER A 58 11.48 21.91 -4.64
C SER A 58 11.50 23.10 -5.61
N SER A 59 12.67 23.46 -6.10
CA SER A 59 12.87 24.64 -6.96
C SER A 59 12.48 24.40 -8.42
N SER A 60 12.42 23.15 -8.87
CA SER A 60 12.07 22.81 -10.25
C SER A 60 11.50 21.41 -10.32
N GLU A 61 10.86 21.07 -11.45
CA GLU A 61 10.34 19.73 -11.66
C GLU A 61 11.43 18.66 -11.61
N ASP A 62 12.61 18.97 -12.15
CA ASP A 62 13.74 18.03 -12.15
C ASP A 62 14.21 17.74 -10.73
N ARG A 63 14.34 18.78 -9.91
CA ARG A 63 14.73 18.61 -8.50
C ARG A 63 13.63 17.92 -7.69
N LEU A 64 12.38 18.23 -8.00
CA LEU A 64 11.24 17.55 -7.36
C LEU A 64 11.24 16.07 -7.68
N ARG A 65 11.53 15.69 -8.93
CA ARG A 65 11.65 14.29 -9.33
C ARG A 65 12.77 13.59 -8.58
N ALA A 66 13.92 14.25 -8.45
CA ALA A 66 15.04 13.71 -7.68
C ALA A 66 14.68 13.54 -6.20
N LEU A 67 13.97 14.50 -5.64
CA LEU A 67 13.46 14.43 -4.26
C LEU A 67 12.52 13.24 -4.08
N ARG A 68 11.61 13.06 -5.02
CA ARG A 68 10.67 11.93 -4.99
C ARG A 68 11.41 10.60 -5.05
N GLN A 69 12.45 10.49 -5.89
CA GLN A 69 13.26 9.28 -5.96
C GLN A 69 13.93 8.95 -4.62
N VAL A 70 14.46 9.96 -3.93
CA VAL A 70 15.04 9.76 -2.60
C VAL A 70 13.99 9.21 -1.64
N LEU A 71 12.81 9.82 -1.63
CA LEU A 71 11.72 9.39 -0.76
C LEU A 71 11.31 7.95 -1.07
N GLU A 72 11.12 7.63 -2.34
CA GLU A 72 10.72 6.29 -2.77
C GLU A 72 11.73 5.22 -2.37
N GLU A 73 13.03 5.51 -2.53
CA GLU A 73 14.08 4.60 -2.08
C GLU A 73 14.00 4.31 -0.58
N LYS A 74 13.74 5.34 0.22
CA LYS A 74 13.62 5.18 1.67
C LYS A 74 12.36 4.40 2.04
N LEU A 75 11.25 4.65 1.35
CA LEU A 75 10.02 3.90 1.56
C LEU A 75 10.24 2.40 1.28
N VAL A 76 10.87 2.07 0.16
CA VAL A 76 11.16 0.68 -0.20
C VAL A 76 12.08 0.02 0.84
N LYS A 77 13.13 0.71 1.26
CA LYS A 77 14.05 0.20 2.29
C LYS A 77 13.34 -0.09 3.61
N ARG A 78 12.29 0.66 3.91
CA ARG A 78 11.51 0.49 5.14
C ARG A 78 10.34 -0.48 4.96
N GLY A 79 10.27 -1.17 3.83
CA GLY A 79 9.23 -2.17 3.58
C GLY A 79 7.89 -1.61 3.17
N VAL A 80 7.83 -0.33 2.81
CA VAL A 80 6.60 0.29 2.31
C VAL A 80 6.54 0.09 0.79
N SER A 81 5.48 -0.58 0.33
CA SER A 81 5.30 -0.85 -1.10
C SER A 81 4.93 0.42 -1.85
N LEU A 82 5.52 0.62 -3.02
CA LEU A 82 5.17 1.74 -3.89
C LEU A 82 3.86 1.52 -4.65
N LYS A 83 3.30 0.32 -4.63
CA LYS A 83 2.03 0.01 -5.31
C LYS A 83 0.85 0.81 -4.76
N GLY A 84 0.86 1.12 -3.46
CA GLY A 84 -0.20 1.91 -2.84
C GLY A 84 0.02 3.41 -2.89
N VAL A 85 1.03 3.88 -3.62
CA VAL A 85 1.42 5.29 -3.63
C VAL A 85 0.77 6.00 -4.81
N ASP A 86 0.05 7.07 -4.53
CA ASP A 86 -0.60 7.92 -5.52
C ASP A 86 0.17 9.22 -5.66
N HIS A 87 0.62 9.52 -6.88
CA HIS A 87 1.34 10.75 -7.19
C HIS A 87 0.36 11.78 -7.73
N GLY A 88 0.17 12.88 -7.01
CA GLY A 88 -0.62 14.00 -7.48
C GLY A 88 0.09 14.75 -8.60
N LYS A 89 -0.58 15.75 -9.14
CA LYS A 89 0.00 16.61 -10.16
C LYS A 89 1.10 17.47 -9.57
N VAL A 90 2.12 17.75 -10.40
CA VAL A 90 3.11 18.77 -10.06
C VAL A 90 2.45 20.13 -10.28
N GLU A 91 2.43 20.95 -9.24
CA GLU A 91 1.81 22.27 -9.25
C GLU A 91 2.83 23.34 -8.94
N GLU A 92 2.65 24.51 -9.52
CA GLU A 92 3.43 25.69 -9.12
C GLU A 92 3.03 26.10 -7.71
N ALA A 93 4.03 26.50 -6.93
CA ALA A 93 3.84 26.95 -5.56
C ALA A 93 4.47 28.34 -5.37
N THR A 94 4.39 28.88 -4.16
CA THR A 94 4.93 30.20 -3.85
C THR A 94 6.46 30.24 -4.00
N GLN A 95 7.01 31.43 -4.24
CA GLN A 95 8.46 31.68 -4.29
C GLN A 95 9.20 30.87 -5.36
N ASN A 96 8.56 30.72 -6.53
CA ASN A 96 9.14 29.98 -7.66
C ASN A 96 9.48 28.53 -7.33
N THR A 97 8.69 27.90 -6.47
CA THR A 97 8.82 26.48 -6.18
C THR A 97 7.71 25.69 -6.88
N VAL A 98 7.90 24.39 -6.94
CA VAL A 98 6.89 23.44 -7.38
C VAL A 98 6.60 22.46 -6.25
N ARG A 99 5.40 21.92 -6.24
CA ARG A 99 4.99 20.95 -5.22
C ARG A 99 4.27 19.79 -5.84
N GLN A 100 4.30 18.68 -5.13
CA GLN A 100 3.54 17.48 -5.50
C GLN A 100 3.08 16.80 -4.21
N VAL A 101 1.82 16.38 -4.18
CA VAL A 101 1.28 15.62 -3.06
C VAL A 101 1.38 14.14 -3.40
N VAL A 102 2.03 13.39 -2.52
CA VAL A 102 2.18 11.94 -2.63
C VAL A 102 1.35 11.32 -1.49
N THR A 103 0.38 10.51 -1.82
CA THR A 103 -0.51 9.89 -0.84
C THR A 103 -0.29 8.38 -0.80
N ILE A 104 -0.06 7.86 0.39
CA ILE A 104 0.07 6.41 0.59
C ILE A 104 -1.31 5.89 0.95
N LYS A 105 -1.91 5.12 0.04
CA LYS A 105 -3.26 4.60 0.22
C LYS A 105 -3.24 3.33 1.06
N VAL A 106 -4.24 3.17 1.91
CA VAL A 106 -4.46 1.98 2.73
C VAL A 106 -5.89 1.52 2.59
N GLY A 107 -6.12 0.25 2.90
CA GLY A 107 -7.43 -0.37 2.78
C GLY A 107 -7.72 -0.84 1.35
N ILE A 108 -8.63 -1.78 1.24
CA ILE A 108 -9.08 -2.31 -0.05
C ILE A 108 -10.38 -1.59 -0.41
N SER A 109 -10.37 -0.83 -1.50
CA SER A 109 -11.56 -0.13 -1.97
C SER A 109 -12.63 -1.14 -2.42
N SER A 110 -13.88 -0.68 -2.54
CA SER A 110 -14.98 -1.51 -3.03
C SER A 110 -14.69 -2.10 -4.41
N ASP A 111 -14.08 -1.31 -5.30
CA ASP A 111 -13.72 -1.76 -6.65
C ASP A 111 -12.64 -2.82 -6.61
N LYS A 112 -11.60 -2.63 -5.80
CA LYS A 112 -10.54 -3.64 -5.63
C LYS A 112 -11.05 -4.89 -4.96
N ALA A 113 -11.94 -4.77 -3.99
CA ALA A 113 -12.56 -5.93 -3.36
C ALA A 113 -13.35 -6.75 -4.39
N ARG A 114 -14.06 -6.09 -5.30
CA ARG A 114 -14.77 -6.79 -6.39
C ARG A 114 -13.80 -7.53 -7.31
N GLU A 115 -12.68 -6.90 -7.67
CA GLU A 115 -11.66 -7.55 -8.49
C GLU A 115 -11.10 -8.80 -7.79
N ILE A 116 -10.82 -8.69 -6.50
CA ILE A 116 -10.27 -9.80 -5.70
C ILE A 116 -11.29 -10.94 -5.63
N ASN A 117 -12.54 -10.64 -5.29
CA ASN A 117 -13.60 -11.63 -5.19
C ASN A 117 -13.84 -12.34 -6.53
N LYS A 118 -13.84 -11.57 -7.62
CA LYS A 118 -14.02 -12.10 -8.97
C LYS A 118 -12.85 -13.03 -9.36
N LEU A 119 -11.64 -12.62 -9.06
CA LEU A 119 -10.45 -13.42 -9.37
C LEU A 119 -10.47 -14.74 -8.62
N ILE A 120 -10.84 -14.72 -7.34
CA ILE A 120 -10.94 -15.94 -6.53
C ILE A 120 -12.03 -16.86 -7.10
N LYS A 121 -13.16 -16.29 -7.47
CA LYS A 121 -14.30 -17.07 -8.02
C LYS A 121 -13.94 -17.72 -9.35
N GLU A 122 -13.27 -17.00 -10.24
CA GLU A 122 -12.98 -17.46 -11.59
C GLU A 122 -11.76 -18.39 -11.66
N LYS A 123 -10.71 -18.10 -10.88
CA LYS A 123 -9.42 -18.78 -10.98
C LYS A 123 -9.00 -19.50 -9.72
N GLY A 124 -9.72 -19.32 -8.62
CA GLY A 124 -9.41 -20.00 -7.37
C GLY A 124 -9.94 -21.44 -7.33
N PRO A 125 -9.53 -22.20 -6.33
CA PRO A 125 -10.01 -23.56 -6.14
C PRO A 125 -11.52 -23.60 -5.88
N LYS A 126 -12.16 -24.66 -6.28
CA LYS A 126 -13.56 -24.92 -5.93
C LYS A 126 -13.67 -25.14 -4.42
N GLY A 127 -14.74 -24.66 -3.82
CA GLY A 127 -14.98 -24.81 -2.38
C GLY A 127 -14.38 -23.68 -1.55
N VAL A 128 -13.76 -22.69 -2.20
CA VAL A 128 -13.31 -21.47 -1.54
C VAL A 128 -14.34 -20.37 -1.80
N SER A 129 -14.68 -19.63 -0.78
CA SER A 129 -15.54 -18.45 -0.88
C SER A 129 -14.82 -17.23 -0.35
N SER A 130 -15.21 -16.08 -0.83
CA SER A 130 -14.66 -14.81 -0.36
C SER A 130 -15.78 -13.79 -0.16
N GLN A 131 -15.57 -12.90 0.79
CA GLN A 131 -16.58 -11.91 1.16
C GLN A 131 -15.87 -10.61 1.56
N THR A 132 -16.37 -9.50 1.03
CA THR A 132 -15.91 -8.18 1.43
C THR A 132 -16.40 -7.86 2.84
N GLN A 133 -15.49 -7.43 3.70
CA GLN A 133 -15.78 -6.97 5.05
C GLN A 133 -15.11 -5.62 5.29
N GLY A 134 -15.87 -4.52 5.13
CA GLY A 134 -15.28 -3.19 5.22
C GLY A 134 -14.22 -2.96 4.15
N ASP A 135 -13.00 -2.72 4.57
CA ASP A 135 -11.86 -2.52 3.68
C ASP A 135 -10.96 -3.77 3.55
N GLN A 136 -11.50 -4.94 3.87
CA GLN A 136 -10.81 -6.22 3.84
C GLN A 136 -11.63 -7.22 3.04
N VAL A 137 -11.00 -8.34 2.66
CA VAL A 137 -11.68 -9.47 2.03
C VAL A 137 -11.37 -10.72 2.85
N ARG A 138 -12.42 -11.37 3.35
CA ARG A 138 -12.28 -12.63 4.08
C ARG A 138 -12.41 -13.81 3.12
N VAL A 139 -11.44 -14.71 3.18
CA VAL A 139 -11.40 -15.93 2.35
C VAL A 139 -11.59 -17.14 3.25
N THR A 140 -12.51 -18.00 2.90
CA THR A 140 -12.86 -19.18 3.68
C THR A 140 -12.86 -20.42 2.78
N GLY A 141 -12.34 -21.53 3.28
CA GLY A 141 -12.31 -22.79 2.54
C GLY A 141 -12.16 -23.98 3.48
N LYS A 142 -12.54 -25.15 3.00
CA LYS A 142 -12.49 -26.38 3.82
C LYS A 142 -11.06 -26.88 4.02
N LYS A 143 -10.17 -26.60 3.07
CA LYS A 143 -8.81 -27.13 3.06
C LYS A 143 -7.79 -25.99 3.11
N ARG A 144 -6.80 -26.14 3.97
CA ARG A 144 -5.70 -25.17 4.06
C ARG A 144 -4.94 -25.02 2.74
N ASP A 145 -4.77 -26.13 2.00
CA ASP A 145 -4.07 -26.09 0.71
C ASP A 145 -4.81 -25.19 -0.29
N ASP A 146 -6.14 -25.18 -0.24
CA ASP A 146 -6.95 -24.31 -1.10
C ASP A 146 -6.75 -22.84 -0.74
N LEU A 147 -6.62 -22.53 0.56
CA LEU A 147 -6.33 -21.18 1.01
C LEU A 147 -4.93 -20.73 0.57
N GLN A 148 -3.95 -21.62 0.65
CA GLN A 148 -2.60 -21.31 0.16
C GLN A 148 -2.58 -21.07 -1.34
N ALA A 149 -3.41 -21.82 -2.09
CA ALA A 149 -3.55 -21.58 -3.53
C ALA A 149 -4.13 -20.20 -3.84
N VAL A 150 -5.10 -19.73 -3.02
CA VAL A 150 -5.65 -18.37 -3.17
C VAL A 150 -4.58 -17.32 -2.89
N ILE A 151 -3.78 -17.50 -1.85
CA ILE A 151 -2.68 -16.58 -1.53
C ILE A 151 -1.72 -16.49 -2.71
N ALA A 152 -1.31 -17.63 -3.28
CA ALA A 152 -0.42 -17.65 -4.44
C ALA A 152 -1.07 -16.95 -5.65
N LEU A 153 -2.35 -17.17 -5.88
CA LEU A 153 -3.10 -16.53 -6.96
C LEU A 153 -3.07 -15.00 -6.81
N LEU A 154 -3.37 -14.51 -5.62
CA LEU A 154 -3.42 -13.06 -5.36
C LEU A 154 -2.03 -12.43 -5.39
N LYS A 155 -1.00 -13.13 -4.91
CA LYS A 155 0.38 -12.65 -5.01
C LYS A 155 0.85 -12.53 -6.45
N GLY A 156 0.42 -13.44 -7.32
CA GLY A 156 0.79 -13.44 -8.73
C GLY A 156 -0.02 -12.48 -9.58
N ALA A 157 -1.12 -11.95 -9.07
CA ALA A 157 -1.97 -11.00 -9.80
C ALA A 157 -1.49 -9.57 -9.56
N ASP A 158 -1.51 -8.76 -10.61
CA ASP A 158 -1.21 -7.34 -10.48
C ASP A 158 -2.51 -6.58 -10.18
N LEU A 159 -2.76 -6.34 -8.92
CA LEU A 159 -3.95 -5.65 -8.45
C LEU A 159 -3.69 -4.16 -8.15
N SER A 160 -2.50 -3.69 -8.43
CA SER A 160 -2.07 -2.29 -8.28
C SER A 160 -2.16 -1.75 -6.84
N ILE A 161 -2.29 -2.63 -5.86
CA ILE A 161 -2.23 -2.30 -4.43
C ILE A 161 -1.41 -3.36 -3.71
N PRO A 162 -0.73 -2.99 -2.61
CA PRO A 162 -0.05 -3.98 -1.80
C PRO A 162 -1.09 -4.81 -1.04
N LEU A 163 -0.86 -6.11 -0.95
CA LEU A 163 -1.73 -7.01 -0.21
C LEU A 163 -0.93 -7.73 0.87
N GLN A 164 -1.54 -7.87 2.03
CA GLN A 164 -1.06 -8.73 3.10
C GLN A 164 -2.14 -9.74 3.44
N PHE A 165 -1.72 -10.88 3.98
CA PHE A 165 -2.61 -11.98 4.34
C PHE A 165 -2.43 -12.23 5.83
N THR A 166 -3.51 -12.09 6.58
CA THR A 166 -3.45 -12.06 8.04
C THR A 166 -4.67 -12.73 8.66
N ASN A 167 -4.69 -12.77 9.99
CA ASN A 167 -5.82 -13.26 10.74
C ASN A 167 -6.21 -14.71 10.36
N PHE A 168 -5.18 -15.55 10.22
CA PHE A 168 -5.39 -16.96 9.89
C PHE A 168 -6.14 -17.67 11.02
N ARG A 169 -7.21 -18.37 10.66
CA ARG A 169 -8.01 -19.16 11.57
C ARG A 169 -8.17 -20.58 11.03
N ASP A 170 -8.11 -21.54 11.93
CA ASP A 170 -8.29 -22.96 11.59
C ASP A 170 -9.74 -23.38 11.74
#